data_0c21a2bd827cded6ff6d4067f2fc8941
#
_entry.id   0c21a2bd827cded6ff6d4067f2fc8941
#
_cell.length_a   1.000
_cell.length_b   1.000
_cell.length_c   1.000
_cell.angle_alpha   90.00
_cell.angle_beta   90.00
_cell.angle_gamma   90.00
#
_symmetry.space_group_name_H-M   'P 1'
#
loop_
_entity.id
_entity.type
_entity.pdbx_description
1 polymer ?
#
loop_
_entity_poly.entity_id
_entity_poly.type
_entity_poly.pdbx_seq_one_letter_code
_entity_poly.pdbx_strand_id
1 'polypeptide(L)'
;MRRDWPQAAVAYEESVTRAFDALGGVDLARAAEADRTRREALAAPALDLLGLRGLDPWGEEDESAAVMLAVRAAGAVVLPWPLAHELAVPAGLRGDVGGVHLTSGNVERLDHADLLRDAVAVDLDRGVARRVTAGAPRPAPLDPFASGVVLGAEAAGVDAARVTAMRMLLDAFWVTGALATAAELAVTHARDRQQFGKPIGKFGEIRWRVADLSLALDGLEELALHAWWLVRRGEARSADLLALRVQMIEAANTVLANGHQVMGAMGLCEEHDLTVIDRHLQSVLHRPAGRIASTGLLARAVAAEGFDGVYPVAAWR
;
A
#
# COMPACT_ATOMS: atom_id res chain seq x y z
N MET A 1 -7.60 22.34 -1.03
CA MET A 1 -7.00 21.13 -1.66
C MET A 1 -7.63 20.96 -3.04
N ARG A 2 -6.85 20.81 -4.11
CA ARG A 2 -7.36 20.37 -5.42
C ARG A 2 -7.70 18.88 -5.32
N ARG A 3 -8.85 18.47 -5.84
CA ARG A 3 -9.25 17.05 -5.92
C ARG A 3 -8.84 16.39 -7.22
N ASP A 4 -8.60 17.20 -8.24
CA ASP A 4 -8.24 16.69 -9.56
C ASP A 4 -6.73 16.46 -9.65
N TRP A 5 -6.34 15.28 -10.08
CA TRP A 5 -4.96 14.96 -10.38
C TRP A 5 -4.46 15.73 -11.61
N PRO A 6 -3.17 16.07 -11.69
CA PRO A 6 -2.57 16.62 -12.89
C PRO A 6 -2.80 15.69 -14.09
N GLN A 7 -3.18 16.26 -15.23
CA GLN A 7 -3.49 15.46 -16.43
C GLN A 7 -2.32 14.58 -16.89
N ALA A 8 -1.08 15.07 -16.76
CA ALA A 8 0.12 14.30 -17.07
C ALA A 8 0.26 13.06 -16.18
N ALA A 9 -0.04 13.18 -14.89
CA ALA A 9 0.01 12.07 -13.94
C ALA A 9 -1.07 11.01 -14.25
N VAL A 10 -2.28 11.43 -14.63
CA VAL A 10 -3.36 10.52 -15.05
C VAL A 10 -2.97 9.76 -16.32
N ALA A 11 -2.44 10.44 -17.35
CA ALA A 11 -2.00 9.80 -18.57
C ALA A 11 -0.83 8.81 -18.33
N TYR A 12 0.03 9.13 -17.37
CA TYR A 12 1.09 8.22 -16.96
C TYR A 12 0.55 6.99 -16.25
N GLU A 13 -0.41 7.14 -15.32
CA GLU A 13 -1.09 6.01 -14.67
C GLU A 13 -1.73 5.05 -15.69
N GLU A 14 -2.43 5.59 -16.69
CA GLU A 14 -3.00 4.77 -17.76
C GLU A 14 -1.94 3.95 -18.50
N SER A 15 -0.75 4.50 -18.69
CA SER A 15 0.37 3.80 -19.33
C SER A 15 0.95 2.72 -18.44
N VAL A 16 1.08 2.99 -17.14
CA VAL A 16 1.51 2.03 -16.12
C VAL A 16 0.52 0.88 -16.00
N THR A 17 -0.78 1.18 -15.93
CA THR A 17 -1.85 0.18 -15.84
C THR A 17 -1.82 -0.74 -17.05
N ARG A 18 -1.78 -0.20 -18.28
CA ARG A 18 -1.67 -1.03 -19.50
C ARG A 18 -0.43 -1.93 -19.50
N ALA A 19 0.70 -1.43 -19.00
CA ALA A 19 1.93 -2.23 -18.94
C ALA A 19 1.81 -3.38 -17.93
N PHE A 20 1.22 -3.14 -16.76
CA PHE A 20 1.02 -4.19 -15.74
C PHE A 20 -0.04 -5.21 -16.18
N ASP A 21 -1.10 -4.79 -16.84
CA ASP A 21 -2.10 -5.70 -17.45
C ASP A 21 -1.46 -6.57 -18.51
N ALA A 22 -0.59 -6.03 -19.37
CA ALA A 22 0.14 -6.77 -20.37
C ALA A 22 1.12 -7.81 -19.79
N LEU A 23 1.60 -7.63 -18.55
CA LEU A 23 2.39 -8.61 -17.81
C LEU A 23 1.51 -9.74 -17.22
N GLY A 24 0.20 -9.63 -17.26
CA GLY A 24 -0.74 -10.62 -16.74
C GLY A 24 -1.55 -10.16 -15.52
N GLY A 25 -1.46 -8.88 -15.11
CA GLY A 25 -2.23 -8.38 -13.97
C GLY A 25 -1.94 -9.17 -12.69
N VAL A 26 -2.98 -9.64 -12.00
CA VAL A 26 -2.85 -10.43 -10.75
C VAL A 26 -2.15 -11.79 -10.97
N ASP A 27 -2.17 -12.37 -12.18
CA ASP A 27 -1.45 -13.62 -12.47
C ASP A 27 0.08 -13.48 -12.34
N LEU A 28 0.59 -12.27 -12.43
CA LEU A 28 1.99 -11.98 -12.17
C LEU A 28 2.38 -12.33 -10.73
N ALA A 29 1.51 -12.00 -9.77
CA ALA A 29 1.71 -12.36 -8.36
C ALA A 29 1.70 -13.88 -8.16
N ARG A 30 0.77 -14.62 -8.81
CA ARG A 30 0.73 -16.09 -8.78
C ARG A 30 2.01 -16.71 -9.34
N ALA A 31 2.49 -16.21 -10.49
CA ALA A 31 3.73 -16.69 -11.09
C ALA A 31 4.94 -16.46 -10.18
N ALA A 32 4.96 -15.34 -9.47
CA ALA A 32 5.99 -15.01 -8.51
C ALA A 32 5.89 -15.82 -7.20
N GLU A 33 4.68 -16.18 -6.76
CA GLU A 33 4.49 -17.10 -5.62
C GLU A 33 4.96 -18.51 -5.94
N ALA A 34 4.70 -18.99 -7.16
CA ALA A 34 5.16 -20.30 -7.62
C ALA A 34 6.69 -20.39 -7.71
N ASP A 35 7.34 -19.30 -8.10
CA ASP A 35 8.80 -19.18 -8.14
C ASP A 35 9.24 -17.75 -7.81
N ARG A 36 9.54 -17.49 -6.54
CA ARG A 36 9.95 -16.18 -6.06
C ARG A 36 11.23 -15.61 -6.69
N THR A 37 12.06 -16.47 -7.28
CA THR A 37 13.31 -16.05 -7.93
C THR A 37 13.05 -15.32 -9.24
N ARG A 38 11.85 -15.48 -9.82
CA ARG A 38 11.44 -14.84 -11.07
C ARG A 38 10.95 -13.41 -10.91
N ARG A 39 10.73 -12.91 -9.68
CA ARG A 39 10.15 -11.57 -9.45
C ARG A 39 10.89 -10.47 -10.19
N GLU A 40 12.22 -10.47 -10.14
CA GLU A 40 13.05 -9.47 -10.83
C GLU A 40 12.85 -9.55 -12.34
N ALA A 41 12.94 -10.74 -12.93
CA ALA A 41 12.77 -10.93 -14.37
C ALA A 41 11.36 -10.60 -14.86
N LEU A 42 10.35 -10.77 -14.01
CA LEU A 42 8.95 -10.49 -14.33
C LEU A 42 8.62 -8.99 -14.24
N ALA A 43 9.08 -8.29 -13.21
CA ALA A 43 8.66 -6.91 -12.92
C ALA A 43 9.66 -5.85 -13.39
N ALA A 44 10.97 -6.06 -13.20
CA ALA A 44 11.99 -5.05 -13.46
C ALA A 44 11.99 -4.47 -14.88
N PRO A 45 11.84 -5.27 -15.96
CA PRO A 45 11.86 -4.71 -17.32
C PRO A 45 10.74 -3.68 -17.57
N ALA A 46 9.54 -3.89 -17.03
CA ALA A 46 8.45 -2.93 -17.17
C ALA A 46 8.67 -1.68 -16.32
N LEU A 47 9.18 -1.83 -15.10
CA LEU A 47 9.52 -0.71 -14.23
C LEU A 47 10.59 0.20 -14.86
N ASP A 48 11.59 -0.40 -15.50
CA ASP A 48 12.67 0.32 -16.18
C ASP A 48 12.17 1.00 -17.45
N LEU A 49 11.37 0.31 -18.28
CA LEU A 49 10.76 0.86 -19.48
C LEU A 49 9.87 2.08 -19.17
N LEU A 50 9.13 2.01 -18.09
CA LEU A 50 8.27 3.09 -17.62
C LEU A 50 9.04 4.22 -16.91
N GLY A 51 10.32 4.01 -16.60
CA GLY A 51 11.12 4.95 -15.81
C GLY A 51 10.67 5.11 -14.36
N LEU A 52 9.86 4.18 -13.85
CA LEU A 52 9.21 4.27 -12.52
C LEU A 52 10.22 4.44 -11.38
N ARG A 53 11.34 3.71 -11.42
CA ARG A 53 12.38 3.77 -10.39
C ARG A 53 13.14 5.11 -10.37
N GLY A 54 13.08 5.86 -11.48
CA GLY A 54 13.72 7.18 -11.60
C GLY A 54 12.91 8.32 -11.00
N LEU A 55 11.60 8.14 -10.81
CA LEU A 55 10.70 9.19 -10.32
C LEU A 55 10.99 9.57 -8.87
N ASP A 56 10.78 10.84 -8.55
CA ASP A 56 10.96 11.37 -7.20
C ASP A 56 9.59 11.72 -6.55
N PRO A 57 9.14 10.99 -5.52
CA PRO A 57 7.90 11.31 -4.83
C PRO A 57 7.93 12.66 -4.09
N TRP A 58 9.13 13.24 -3.86
CA TRP A 58 9.31 14.60 -3.31
C TRP A 58 9.56 15.67 -4.38
N GLY A 59 9.52 15.29 -5.66
CA GLY A 59 9.69 16.18 -6.81
C GLY A 59 8.55 17.19 -6.98
N GLU A 60 8.47 17.79 -8.16
CA GLU A 60 7.38 18.69 -8.53
C GLU A 60 6.01 17.98 -8.44
N GLU A 61 4.91 18.77 -8.43
CA GLU A 61 3.57 18.25 -8.20
C GLU A 61 3.19 17.14 -9.19
N ASP A 62 3.47 17.35 -10.48
CA ASP A 62 3.14 16.39 -11.53
C ASP A 62 3.90 15.07 -11.36
N GLU A 63 5.19 15.13 -11.03
CA GLU A 63 6.02 13.95 -10.80
C GLU A 63 5.60 13.19 -9.54
N SER A 64 5.41 13.92 -8.44
CA SER A 64 4.93 13.34 -7.18
C SER A 64 3.55 12.69 -7.36
N ALA A 65 2.63 13.33 -8.10
CA ALA A 65 1.32 12.77 -8.42
C ALA A 65 1.45 11.50 -9.29
N ALA A 66 2.34 11.52 -10.29
CA ALA A 66 2.60 10.35 -11.13
C ALA A 66 3.11 9.16 -10.32
N VAL A 67 3.97 9.39 -9.31
CA VAL A 67 4.41 8.34 -8.38
C VAL A 67 3.24 7.76 -7.60
N MET A 68 2.38 8.60 -7.01
CA MET A 68 1.22 8.13 -6.22
C MET A 68 0.30 7.25 -7.07
N LEU A 69 -0.03 7.71 -8.28
CA LEU A 69 -0.91 7.01 -9.19
C LEU A 69 -0.27 5.71 -9.74
N ALA A 70 1.03 5.71 -10.02
CA ALA A 70 1.74 4.51 -10.45
C ALA A 70 1.82 3.45 -9.33
N VAL A 71 2.01 3.86 -8.08
CA VAL A 71 1.99 2.95 -6.93
C VAL A 71 0.58 2.40 -6.71
N ARG A 72 -0.47 3.20 -6.93
CA ARG A 72 -1.87 2.74 -6.94
C ARG A 72 -2.07 1.68 -8.02
N ALA A 73 -1.62 1.90 -9.25
CA ALA A 73 -1.69 0.92 -10.33
C ALA A 73 -0.92 -0.37 -10.02
N ALA A 74 0.25 -0.27 -9.36
CA ALA A 74 1.00 -1.45 -8.89
C ALA A 74 0.22 -2.24 -7.83
N GLY A 75 -0.49 -1.54 -6.93
CA GLY A 75 -1.39 -2.15 -5.96
C GLY A 75 -2.56 -2.88 -6.62
N ALA A 76 -3.15 -2.32 -7.68
CA ALA A 76 -4.29 -2.91 -8.39
C ALA A 76 -4.01 -4.33 -8.92
N VAL A 77 -2.76 -4.63 -9.23
CA VAL A 77 -2.30 -5.95 -9.69
C VAL A 77 -1.50 -6.71 -8.63
N VAL A 78 -1.42 -6.18 -7.41
CA VAL A 78 -0.55 -6.68 -6.31
C VAL A 78 0.84 -7.03 -6.82
N LEU A 79 1.45 -6.06 -7.53
CA LEU A 79 2.75 -6.23 -8.20
C LEU A 79 3.77 -6.87 -7.25
N PRO A 80 4.39 -8.01 -7.58
CA PRO A 80 5.30 -8.74 -6.70
C PRO A 80 6.70 -8.10 -6.64
N TRP A 81 6.73 -6.79 -6.47
CA TRP A 81 7.93 -5.96 -6.43
C TRP A 81 7.83 -4.90 -5.32
N PRO A 82 8.92 -4.62 -4.59
CA PRO A 82 8.92 -3.67 -3.48
C PRO A 82 8.95 -2.19 -3.93
N LEU A 83 8.07 -1.81 -4.87
CA LEU A 83 8.07 -0.47 -5.48
C LEU A 83 7.94 0.65 -4.44
N ALA A 84 7.02 0.50 -3.48
CA ALA A 84 6.83 1.48 -2.41
C ALA A 84 8.06 1.60 -1.48
N HIS A 85 8.80 0.51 -1.31
CA HIS A 85 10.05 0.51 -0.53
C HIS A 85 11.16 1.29 -1.24
N GLU A 86 11.33 1.04 -2.54
CA GLU A 86 12.34 1.72 -3.37
C GLU A 86 12.04 3.22 -3.49
N LEU A 87 10.80 3.57 -3.81
CA LEU A 87 10.37 4.96 -3.99
C LEU A 87 10.38 5.79 -2.70
N ALA A 88 10.29 5.14 -1.52
CA ALA A 88 10.44 5.83 -0.24
C ALA A 88 11.88 6.27 0.06
N VAL A 89 12.86 5.95 -0.79
CA VAL A 89 14.24 6.40 -0.65
C VAL A 89 14.43 7.77 -1.29
N PRO A 90 14.82 8.82 -0.54
CA PRO A 90 15.11 10.14 -1.12
C PRO A 90 16.19 10.07 -2.20
N ALA A 91 16.06 10.88 -3.25
CA ALA A 91 16.97 10.89 -4.40
C ALA A 91 18.45 10.95 -4.00
N GLY A 92 18.79 11.76 -3.00
CA GLY A 92 20.16 11.90 -2.50
C GLY A 92 20.73 10.69 -1.74
N LEU A 93 19.90 9.68 -1.44
CA LEU A 93 20.30 8.43 -0.77
C LEU A 93 20.22 7.21 -1.70
N ARG A 94 19.68 7.36 -2.92
CA ARG A 94 19.63 6.28 -3.91
C ARG A 94 21.03 5.87 -4.31
N GLY A 95 21.34 4.61 -4.23
CA GLY A 95 22.71 4.08 -4.38
C GLY A 95 23.35 3.63 -3.08
N ASP A 96 23.04 4.32 -1.96
CA ASP A 96 23.49 3.92 -0.62
C ASP A 96 22.40 3.17 0.16
N VAL A 97 21.12 3.41 -0.21
CA VAL A 97 19.93 2.77 0.38
C VAL A 97 19.05 2.25 -0.75
N GLY A 98 18.81 0.94 -0.79
CA GLY A 98 18.00 0.29 -1.82
C GLY A 98 16.50 0.24 -1.49
N GLY A 99 16.10 0.52 -0.26
CA GLY A 99 14.69 0.51 0.13
C GLY A 99 14.47 0.81 1.60
N VAL A 100 13.24 1.19 1.92
CA VAL A 100 12.81 1.54 3.28
C VAL A 100 11.74 0.56 3.76
N HIS A 101 12.01 -0.14 4.85
CA HIS A 101 11.02 -0.87 5.64
C HIS A 101 10.58 -0.04 6.84
N LEU A 102 9.34 -0.23 7.28
CA LEU A 102 8.86 0.27 8.57
C LEU A 102 8.71 -0.90 9.52
N THR A 103 9.07 -0.69 10.78
CA THR A 103 9.04 -1.71 11.84
C THR A 103 8.52 -1.14 13.14
N SER A 104 8.04 -2.00 14.03
CA SER A 104 7.70 -1.67 15.41
C SER A 104 8.03 -2.89 16.27
N GLY A 105 8.77 -2.69 17.34
CA GLY A 105 9.22 -3.76 18.22
C GLY A 105 10.30 -4.67 17.60
N ASN A 106 10.30 -5.95 18.00
CA ASN A 106 11.25 -6.92 17.52
C ASN A 106 10.82 -7.49 16.15
N VAL A 107 11.71 -7.48 15.18
CA VAL A 107 11.44 -7.92 13.79
C VAL A 107 12.44 -9.01 13.37
N GLU A 108 11.90 -10.15 12.98
CA GLU A 108 12.68 -11.30 12.52
C GLU A 108 12.53 -11.55 11.01
N ARG A 109 11.52 -10.96 10.39
CA ARG A 109 11.25 -11.10 8.95
C ARG A 109 10.62 -9.85 8.36
N LEU A 110 10.96 -9.55 7.11
CA LEU A 110 10.40 -8.47 6.30
C LEU A 110 10.06 -8.99 4.91
N ASP A 111 9.01 -8.42 4.30
CA ASP A 111 8.62 -8.70 2.94
C ASP A 111 9.67 -8.15 1.96
N HIS A 112 9.89 -8.86 0.86
CA HIS A 112 10.80 -8.46 -0.22
C HIS A 112 12.23 -8.05 0.21
N ALA A 113 12.65 -8.33 1.44
CA ALA A 113 13.99 -7.94 1.91
C ALA A 113 15.12 -8.54 1.08
N ASP A 114 14.87 -9.68 0.42
CA ASP A 114 15.82 -10.35 -0.48
C ASP A 114 16.03 -9.64 -1.83
N LEU A 115 15.11 -8.74 -2.24
CA LEU A 115 15.25 -7.91 -3.45
C LEU A 115 15.90 -6.55 -3.18
N LEU A 116 15.88 -6.10 -1.95
CA LEU A 116 16.35 -4.76 -1.56
C LEU A 116 17.78 -4.83 -1.01
N ARG A 117 18.73 -4.42 -1.82
CA ARG A 117 20.14 -4.27 -1.37
C ARG A 117 20.25 -3.02 -0.48
N ASP A 118 21.08 -3.12 0.56
CA ASP A 118 21.36 -1.99 1.47
C ASP A 118 20.10 -1.30 2.03
N ALA A 119 19.02 -2.08 2.26
CA ALA A 119 17.78 -1.57 2.80
C ALA A 119 17.97 -1.05 4.24
N VAL A 120 17.07 -0.15 4.63
CA VAL A 120 16.95 0.31 6.02
C VAL A 120 15.57 -0.02 6.58
N ALA A 121 15.51 -0.30 7.87
CA ALA A 121 14.28 -0.43 8.63
C ALA A 121 14.17 0.72 9.63
N VAL A 122 13.08 1.47 9.56
CA VAL A 122 12.77 2.53 10.51
C VAL A 122 11.89 1.97 11.62
N ASP A 123 12.38 2.03 12.85
CA ASP A 123 11.64 1.66 14.05
C ASP A 123 10.72 2.82 14.44
N LEU A 124 9.41 2.64 14.33
CA LEU A 124 8.41 3.68 14.62
C LEU A 124 8.34 4.05 16.09
N ASP A 125 8.72 3.13 17.00
CA ASP A 125 8.70 3.40 18.44
C ASP A 125 9.91 4.26 18.89
N ARG A 126 11.04 4.15 18.16
CA ARG A 126 12.30 4.83 18.49
C ARG A 126 12.66 5.98 17.56
N GLY A 127 12.04 6.03 16.37
CA GLY A 127 12.34 7.04 15.35
C GLY A 127 13.75 6.91 14.74
N VAL A 128 14.31 5.69 14.70
CA VAL A 128 15.67 5.44 14.20
C VAL A 128 15.65 4.49 13.02
N ALA A 129 16.53 4.74 12.04
CA ALA A 129 16.74 3.86 10.89
C ALA A 129 17.94 2.95 11.15
N ARG A 130 17.80 1.66 10.84
CA ARG A 130 18.86 0.65 10.99
C ARG A 130 19.08 -0.09 9.69
N ARG A 131 20.31 -0.47 9.38
CA ARG A 131 20.62 -1.30 8.22
C ARG A 131 19.95 -2.66 8.32
N VAL A 132 19.45 -3.18 7.19
CA VAL A 132 18.82 -4.50 7.09
C VAL A 132 19.75 -5.44 6.34
N THR A 133 20.03 -6.59 6.94
CA THR A 133 20.67 -7.70 6.24
C THR A 133 19.62 -8.78 6.02
N ALA A 134 19.32 -9.07 4.75
CA ALA A 134 18.40 -10.13 4.37
C ALA A 134 19.05 -11.51 4.61
N GLY A 135 18.26 -12.40 5.17
CA GLY A 135 18.60 -13.81 5.39
C GLY A 135 17.83 -14.73 4.45
N ALA A 136 17.68 -15.97 4.86
CA ALA A 136 16.96 -16.97 4.08
C ALA A 136 15.46 -16.60 3.92
N PRO A 137 14.84 -17.03 2.80
CA PRO A 137 13.40 -16.94 2.62
C PRO A 137 12.64 -17.58 3.79
N ARG A 138 11.61 -16.87 4.27
CA ARG A 138 10.68 -17.33 5.32
C ARG A 138 9.23 -17.06 4.92
N PRO A 139 8.74 -17.65 3.80
CA PRO A 139 7.38 -17.42 3.33
C PRO A 139 6.36 -17.94 4.35
N ALA A 140 5.21 -17.29 4.36
CA ALA A 140 4.02 -17.74 5.09
C ALA A 140 2.79 -17.60 4.18
N PRO A 141 1.68 -18.30 4.45
CA PRO A 141 0.48 -18.24 3.61
C PRO A 141 -0.03 -16.82 3.34
N LEU A 142 0.10 -15.93 4.30
CA LEU A 142 -0.32 -14.52 4.21
C LEU A 142 0.87 -13.54 4.05
N ASP A 143 2.04 -14.05 3.67
CA ASP A 143 3.26 -13.29 3.50
C ASP A 143 4.26 -14.07 2.61
N PRO A 144 3.90 -14.25 1.32
CA PRO A 144 4.62 -15.17 0.43
C PRO A 144 6.05 -14.72 0.14
N PHE A 145 6.35 -13.43 0.27
CA PHE A 145 7.66 -12.86 -0.07
C PHE A 145 8.52 -12.48 1.15
N ALA A 146 8.13 -12.93 2.33
CA ALA A 146 8.94 -12.70 3.53
C ALA A 146 10.31 -13.37 3.46
N SER A 147 11.30 -12.68 3.98
CA SER A 147 12.66 -13.17 4.24
C SER A 147 13.05 -12.90 5.68
N GLY A 148 13.84 -13.78 6.28
CA GLY A 148 14.45 -13.52 7.57
C GLY A 148 15.34 -12.29 7.48
N VAL A 149 15.46 -11.53 8.57
CA VAL A 149 16.31 -10.34 8.60
C VAL A 149 17.07 -10.21 9.90
N VAL A 150 18.21 -9.52 9.81
CA VAL A 150 18.98 -9.04 10.96
C VAL A 150 19.09 -7.53 10.85
N LEU A 151 18.71 -6.83 11.93
CA LEU A 151 18.88 -5.39 12.02
C LEU A 151 20.29 -5.06 12.52
N GLY A 152 21.04 -4.35 11.71
CA GLY A 152 22.42 -3.94 11.97
C GLY A 152 22.54 -2.62 12.73
N ALA A 153 23.62 -1.89 12.48
CA ALA A 153 23.88 -0.57 13.03
C ALA A 153 22.87 0.49 12.55
N GLU A 154 22.79 1.61 13.24
CA GLU A 154 22.02 2.76 12.78
C GLU A 154 22.56 3.27 11.43
N ALA A 155 21.64 3.64 10.56
CA ALA A 155 21.94 4.16 9.24
C ALA A 155 22.10 5.68 9.32
N ALA A 156 23.33 6.15 9.38
CA ALA A 156 23.60 7.59 9.41
C ALA A 156 23.08 8.29 8.14
N GLY A 157 22.61 9.52 8.29
CA GLY A 157 22.15 10.35 7.17
C GLY A 157 20.73 10.05 6.68
N VAL A 158 20.03 9.06 7.26
CA VAL A 158 18.63 8.79 6.95
C VAL A 158 17.72 9.59 7.89
N ASP A 159 16.94 10.50 7.33
CA ASP A 159 15.87 11.18 8.06
C ASP A 159 14.69 10.22 8.23
N ALA A 160 14.64 9.59 9.41
CA ALA A 160 13.64 8.56 9.74
C ALA A 160 12.20 9.09 9.63
N ALA A 161 11.93 10.32 10.04
CA ALA A 161 10.59 10.91 9.98
C ALA A 161 10.15 11.11 8.52
N ARG A 162 11.03 11.67 7.70
CA ARG A 162 10.77 11.94 6.28
C ARG A 162 10.49 10.66 5.50
N VAL A 163 11.36 9.63 5.63
CA VAL A 163 11.16 8.37 4.89
C VAL A 163 9.96 7.59 5.41
N THR A 164 9.63 7.67 6.72
CA THR A 164 8.43 7.09 7.29
C THR A 164 7.18 7.73 6.70
N ALA A 165 7.13 9.05 6.61
CA ALA A 165 6.00 9.78 6.05
C ALA A 165 5.71 9.32 4.61
N MET A 166 6.74 9.31 3.78
CA MET A 166 6.60 8.89 2.39
C MET A 166 6.23 7.40 2.28
N ARG A 167 6.86 6.54 3.06
CA ARG A 167 6.56 5.11 3.01
C ARG A 167 5.12 4.81 3.41
N MET A 168 4.59 5.42 4.47
CA MET A 168 3.19 5.27 4.87
C MET A 168 2.22 5.77 3.80
N LEU A 169 2.56 6.87 3.15
CA LEU A 169 1.78 7.41 2.05
C LEU A 169 1.75 6.47 0.84
N LEU A 170 2.90 5.97 0.42
CA LEU A 170 3.00 5.01 -0.69
C LEU A 170 2.27 3.70 -0.39
N ASP A 171 2.35 3.20 0.85
CA ASP A 171 1.57 2.02 1.28
C ASP A 171 0.07 2.26 1.16
N ALA A 172 -0.42 3.45 1.53
CA ALA A 172 -1.83 3.78 1.41
C ALA A 172 -2.30 3.80 -0.05
N PHE A 173 -1.53 4.39 -0.97
CA PHE A 173 -1.85 4.38 -2.39
C PHE A 173 -1.80 2.97 -2.98
N TRP A 174 -0.81 2.16 -2.60
CA TRP A 174 -0.74 0.76 -3.02
C TRP A 174 -1.96 -0.03 -2.54
N VAL A 175 -2.33 0.09 -1.27
CA VAL A 175 -3.52 -0.56 -0.69
C VAL A 175 -4.80 -0.08 -1.36
N THR A 176 -4.93 1.21 -1.64
CA THR A 176 -6.08 1.77 -2.36
C THR A 176 -6.26 1.09 -3.72
N GLY A 177 -5.19 0.89 -4.48
CA GLY A 177 -5.24 0.17 -5.75
C GLY A 177 -5.70 -1.29 -5.60
N ALA A 178 -5.13 -2.01 -4.65
CA ALA A 178 -5.51 -3.40 -4.38
C ALA A 178 -6.99 -3.53 -3.94
N LEU A 179 -7.46 -2.62 -3.10
CA LEU A 179 -8.85 -2.58 -2.65
C LEU A 179 -9.82 -2.18 -3.77
N ALA A 180 -9.41 -1.30 -4.69
CA ALA A 180 -10.22 -0.95 -5.86
C ALA A 180 -10.48 -2.18 -6.75
N THR A 181 -9.45 -2.99 -7.01
CA THR A 181 -9.61 -4.25 -7.77
C THR A 181 -10.48 -5.25 -7.00
N ALA A 182 -10.29 -5.41 -5.69
CA ALA A 182 -11.11 -6.29 -4.87
C ALA A 182 -12.59 -5.86 -4.88
N ALA A 183 -12.86 -4.55 -4.81
CA ALA A 183 -14.21 -4.00 -4.90
C ALA A 183 -14.84 -4.24 -6.27
N GLU A 184 -14.11 -4.01 -7.36
CA GLU A 184 -14.60 -4.24 -8.73
C GLU A 184 -14.94 -5.71 -8.98
N LEU A 185 -14.13 -6.65 -8.49
CA LEU A 185 -14.43 -8.09 -8.54
C LEU A 185 -15.78 -8.39 -7.85
N ALA A 186 -16.00 -7.84 -6.65
CA ALA A 186 -17.23 -8.05 -5.91
C ALA A 186 -18.46 -7.42 -6.60
N VAL A 187 -18.31 -6.20 -7.12
CA VAL A 187 -19.37 -5.50 -7.86
C VAL A 187 -19.74 -6.23 -9.15
N THR A 188 -18.75 -6.66 -9.91
CA THR A 188 -18.93 -7.43 -11.14
C THR A 188 -19.64 -8.75 -10.85
N HIS A 189 -19.20 -9.48 -9.82
CA HIS A 189 -19.87 -10.71 -9.38
C HIS A 189 -21.33 -10.44 -8.98
N ALA A 190 -21.61 -9.39 -8.21
CA ALA A 190 -22.95 -9.03 -7.78
C ALA A 190 -23.89 -8.70 -8.96
N ARG A 191 -23.35 -8.12 -10.04
CA ARG A 191 -24.07 -7.79 -11.27
C ARG A 191 -24.35 -9.05 -12.13
N ASP A 192 -23.38 -9.93 -12.24
CA ASP A 192 -23.41 -11.02 -13.23
C ASP A 192 -23.98 -12.32 -12.66
N ARG A 193 -23.80 -12.59 -11.34
CA ARG A 193 -24.32 -13.80 -10.68
C ARG A 193 -25.83 -13.78 -10.57
N GLN A 194 -26.49 -14.78 -11.16
CA GLN A 194 -27.96 -14.97 -11.12
C GLN A 194 -28.35 -15.94 -10.01
N GLN A 195 -29.29 -15.56 -9.18
CA GLN A 195 -29.95 -16.43 -8.20
C GLN A 195 -31.43 -16.00 -8.03
N PHE A 196 -32.32 -16.94 -7.83
CA PHE A 196 -33.75 -16.69 -7.70
C PHE A 196 -34.34 -15.81 -8.81
N GLY A 197 -33.89 -16.03 -10.04
CA GLY A 197 -34.36 -15.37 -11.26
C GLY A 197 -33.90 -13.92 -11.47
N LYS A 198 -32.89 -13.44 -10.71
CA LYS A 198 -32.33 -12.09 -10.86
C LYS A 198 -30.85 -12.02 -10.41
N PRO A 199 -30.10 -10.99 -10.85
CA PRO A 199 -28.76 -10.73 -10.33
C PRO A 199 -28.76 -10.58 -8.81
N ILE A 200 -27.72 -11.14 -8.13
CA ILE A 200 -27.65 -11.07 -6.67
C ILE A 200 -27.51 -9.63 -6.16
N GLY A 201 -26.95 -8.71 -6.94
CA GLY A 201 -26.90 -7.29 -6.64
C GLY A 201 -28.27 -6.59 -6.48
N LYS A 202 -29.39 -7.27 -6.85
CA LYS A 202 -30.75 -6.78 -6.59
C LYS A 202 -31.27 -7.14 -5.19
N PHE A 203 -30.56 -7.95 -4.42
CA PHE A 203 -30.93 -8.23 -3.03
C PHE A 203 -30.41 -7.14 -2.10
N GLY A 204 -31.23 -6.74 -1.11
CA GLY A 204 -30.92 -5.64 -0.19
C GLY A 204 -29.60 -5.86 0.54
N GLU A 205 -29.35 -7.04 1.07
CA GLU A 205 -28.12 -7.39 1.78
C GLU A 205 -26.86 -7.19 0.93
N ILE A 206 -26.88 -7.66 -0.33
CA ILE A 206 -25.75 -7.48 -1.26
C ILE A 206 -25.53 -6.00 -1.59
N ARG A 207 -26.62 -5.26 -1.78
CA ARG A 207 -26.52 -3.80 -2.03
C ARG A 207 -25.89 -3.05 -0.87
N TRP A 208 -26.23 -3.39 0.37
CA TRP A 208 -25.63 -2.80 1.57
C TRP A 208 -24.12 -3.11 1.62
N ARG A 209 -23.72 -4.35 1.39
CA ARG A 209 -22.31 -4.74 1.36
C ARG A 209 -21.51 -4.01 0.29
N VAL A 210 -22.07 -3.88 -0.91
CA VAL A 210 -21.45 -3.13 -2.00
C VAL A 210 -21.35 -1.63 -1.64
N ALA A 211 -22.35 -1.06 -0.98
CA ALA A 211 -22.27 0.32 -0.53
C ALA A 211 -21.20 0.52 0.56
N ASP A 212 -21.11 -0.39 1.54
CA ASP A 212 -20.13 -0.30 2.62
C ASP A 212 -18.69 -0.39 2.09
N LEU A 213 -18.41 -1.33 1.17
CA LEU A 213 -17.07 -1.42 0.59
C LEU A 213 -16.72 -0.19 -0.25
N SER A 214 -17.68 0.38 -0.99
CA SER A 214 -17.44 1.61 -1.76
C SER A 214 -17.16 2.81 -0.84
N LEU A 215 -17.95 2.98 0.22
CA LEU A 215 -17.75 4.07 1.19
C LEU A 215 -16.39 3.95 1.91
N ALA A 216 -15.97 2.72 2.25
CA ALA A 216 -14.69 2.50 2.90
C ALA A 216 -13.52 2.85 1.97
N LEU A 217 -13.61 2.48 0.69
CA LEU A 217 -12.61 2.79 -0.33
C LEU A 217 -12.54 4.30 -0.58
N ASP A 218 -13.67 4.95 -0.84
CA ASP A 218 -13.75 6.40 -1.08
C ASP A 218 -13.16 7.19 0.11
N GLY A 219 -13.48 6.76 1.33
CA GLY A 219 -12.93 7.38 2.54
C GLY A 219 -11.41 7.24 2.67
N LEU A 220 -10.84 6.10 2.27
CA LEU A 220 -9.40 5.91 2.24
C LEU A 220 -8.74 6.78 1.15
N GLU A 221 -9.31 6.83 -0.05
CA GLU A 221 -8.81 7.65 -1.16
C GLU A 221 -8.74 9.13 -0.78
N GLU A 222 -9.79 9.68 -0.21
CA GLU A 222 -9.83 11.08 0.22
C GLU A 222 -8.80 11.37 1.32
N LEU A 223 -8.63 10.46 2.28
CA LEU A 223 -7.63 10.64 3.34
C LEU A 223 -6.19 10.49 2.81
N ALA A 224 -5.95 9.57 1.89
CA ALA A 224 -4.65 9.42 1.23
C ALA A 224 -4.28 10.67 0.42
N LEU A 225 -5.23 11.24 -0.32
CA LEU A 225 -5.07 12.50 -1.05
C LEU A 225 -4.78 13.67 -0.10
N HIS A 226 -5.47 13.74 1.04
CA HIS A 226 -5.21 14.76 2.06
C HIS A 226 -3.80 14.61 2.66
N ALA A 227 -3.40 13.40 3.00
CA ALA A 227 -2.06 13.12 3.52
C ALA A 227 -0.96 13.46 2.49
N TRP A 228 -1.16 13.13 1.22
CA TRP A 228 -0.25 13.54 0.14
C TRP A 228 -0.10 15.05 0.08
N TRP A 229 -1.19 15.81 0.17
CA TRP A 229 -1.17 17.27 0.19
C TRP A 229 -0.38 17.81 1.39
N LEU A 230 -0.55 17.23 2.60
CA LEU A 230 0.21 17.61 3.79
C LEU A 230 1.71 17.30 3.65
N VAL A 231 2.06 16.11 3.15
CA VAL A 231 3.47 15.69 2.96
C VAL A 231 4.18 16.62 1.99
N ARG A 232 3.54 16.98 0.88
CA ARG A 232 4.11 17.91 -0.10
C ARG A 232 4.37 19.31 0.45
N ARG A 233 3.58 19.75 1.42
CA ARG A 233 3.74 21.05 2.07
C ARG A 233 4.72 21.02 3.25
N GLY A 234 5.19 19.84 3.63
CA GLY A 234 5.98 19.67 4.84
C GLY A 234 5.18 19.92 6.13
N GLU A 235 3.85 19.77 6.06
CA GLU A 235 2.91 20.03 7.16
C GLU A 235 2.39 18.73 7.80
N ALA A 236 2.71 17.56 7.22
CA ALA A 236 2.27 16.28 7.75
C ALA A 236 2.93 15.99 9.11
N ARG A 237 2.12 15.66 10.10
CA ARG A 237 2.55 15.23 11.42
C ARG A 237 2.46 13.71 11.53
N SER A 238 3.13 13.11 12.50
CA SER A 238 3.04 11.68 12.76
C SER A 238 1.60 11.23 13.03
N ALA A 239 0.81 12.05 13.72
CA ALA A 239 -0.61 11.80 13.97
C ALA A 239 -1.43 11.68 12.68
N ASP A 240 -1.19 12.53 11.66
CA ASP A 240 -1.91 12.52 10.39
C ASP A 240 -1.62 11.22 9.61
N LEU A 241 -0.36 10.80 9.57
CA LEU A 241 0.08 9.59 8.87
C LEU A 241 -0.36 8.30 9.59
N LEU A 242 -0.37 8.31 10.92
CA LEU A 242 -0.88 7.18 11.69
C LEU A 242 -2.40 7.08 11.62
N ALA A 243 -3.13 8.20 11.49
CA ALA A 243 -4.56 8.20 11.20
C ALA A 243 -4.84 7.59 9.82
N LEU A 244 -4.06 7.97 8.79
CA LEU A 244 -4.13 7.35 7.46
C LEU A 244 -3.89 5.84 7.56
N ARG A 245 -2.86 5.40 8.30
CA ARG A 245 -2.58 3.98 8.48
C ARG A 245 -3.72 3.22 9.15
N VAL A 246 -4.31 3.76 10.22
CA VAL A 246 -5.45 3.13 10.90
C VAL A 246 -6.64 3.03 9.93
N GLN A 247 -6.95 4.11 9.20
CA GLN A 247 -8.04 4.11 8.22
C GLN A 247 -7.78 3.11 7.09
N MET A 248 -6.53 2.98 6.62
CA MET A 248 -6.15 2.01 5.61
C MET A 248 -6.45 0.56 6.06
N ILE A 249 -6.14 0.22 7.31
CA ILE A 249 -6.42 -1.09 7.87
C ILE A 249 -7.92 -1.32 8.01
N GLU A 250 -8.69 -0.35 8.49
CA GLU A 250 -10.15 -0.45 8.64
C GLU A 250 -10.87 -0.55 7.28
N ALA A 251 -10.43 0.25 6.29
CA ALA A 251 -10.96 0.16 4.93
C ALA A 251 -10.68 -1.22 4.32
N ALA A 252 -9.46 -1.74 4.46
CA ALA A 252 -9.11 -3.05 3.96
C ALA A 252 -9.96 -4.16 4.61
N ASN A 253 -10.13 -4.14 5.93
CA ASN A 253 -10.98 -5.09 6.63
C ASN A 253 -12.43 -5.04 6.11
N THR A 254 -12.97 -3.83 5.88
CA THR A 254 -14.34 -3.64 5.39
C THR A 254 -14.50 -4.13 3.96
N VAL A 255 -13.58 -3.74 3.07
CA VAL A 255 -13.63 -4.13 1.65
C VAL A 255 -13.45 -5.63 1.48
N LEU A 256 -12.45 -6.23 2.13
CA LEU A 256 -12.18 -7.66 2.03
C LEU A 256 -13.32 -8.50 2.62
N ALA A 257 -13.79 -8.17 3.82
CA ALA A 257 -14.88 -8.92 4.46
C ALA A 257 -16.18 -8.88 3.62
N ASN A 258 -16.56 -7.70 3.10
CA ASN A 258 -17.72 -7.58 2.24
C ASN A 258 -17.48 -8.20 0.86
N GLY A 259 -16.30 -8.06 0.28
CA GLY A 259 -15.91 -8.68 -0.97
C GLY A 259 -16.04 -10.21 -0.92
N HIS A 260 -15.41 -10.86 0.04
CA HIS A 260 -15.51 -12.30 0.26
C HIS A 260 -16.95 -12.76 0.51
N GLN A 261 -17.73 -12.00 1.27
CA GLN A 261 -19.12 -12.33 1.53
C GLN A 261 -20.00 -12.22 0.29
N VAL A 262 -19.78 -11.21 -0.57
CA VAL A 262 -20.49 -11.05 -1.85
C VAL A 262 -20.14 -12.16 -2.82
N MET A 263 -18.85 -12.55 -2.89
CA MET A 263 -18.34 -13.62 -3.76
C MET A 263 -18.76 -15.01 -3.26
N GLY A 264 -19.04 -15.17 -1.96
CA GLY A 264 -19.37 -16.45 -1.35
C GLY A 264 -18.22 -17.46 -1.48
N ALA A 265 -18.56 -18.74 -1.75
CA ALA A 265 -17.54 -19.80 -1.82
C ALA A 265 -16.45 -19.52 -2.87
N MET A 266 -16.79 -18.83 -3.95
CA MET A 266 -15.83 -18.47 -5.01
C MET A 266 -14.72 -17.54 -4.52
N GLY A 267 -15.05 -16.58 -3.64
CA GLY A 267 -14.10 -15.67 -3.04
C GLY A 267 -13.10 -16.32 -2.06
N LEU A 268 -13.34 -17.59 -1.68
CA LEU A 268 -12.45 -18.36 -0.81
C LEU A 268 -11.57 -19.36 -1.57
N CYS A 269 -11.74 -19.48 -2.89
CA CYS A 269 -10.91 -20.35 -3.73
C CYS A 269 -9.53 -19.71 -3.91
N GLU A 270 -8.45 -20.50 -3.76
CA GLU A 270 -7.08 -20.02 -3.89
C GLU A 270 -6.76 -19.47 -5.28
N GLU A 271 -7.47 -19.97 -6.31
CA GLU A 271 -7.33 -19.55 -7.70
C GLU A 271 -8.02 -18.21 -7.99
N HIS A 272 -8.87 -17.71 -7.10
CA HIS A 272 -9.60 -16.47 -7.34
C HIS A 272 -8.74 -15.25 -7.01
N ASP A 273 -8.79 -14.21 -7.86
CA ASP A 273 -8.00 -12.98 -7.71
C ASP A 273 -8.20 -12.30 -6.34
N LEU A 274 -9.43 -12.30 -5.83
CA LEU A 274 -9.71 -11.71 -4.51
C LEU A 274 -8.88 -12.36 -3.40
N THR A 275 -8.67 -13.68 -3.45
CA THR A 275 -7.86 -14.41 -2.46
C THR A 275 -6.38 -14.08 -2.59
N VAL A 276 -5.90 -13.89 -3.83
CA VAL A 276 -4.51 -13.46 -4.08
C VAL A 276 -4.31 -12.03 -3.55
N ILE A 277 -5.22 -11.11 -3.87
CA ILE A 277 -5.19 -9.73 -3.41
C ILE A 277 -5.19 -9.68 -1.87
N ASP A 278 -6.10 -10.40 -1.23
CA ASP A 278 -6.18 -10.47 0.24
C ASP A 278 -4.84 -10.94 0.83
N ARG A 279 -4.29 -12.05 0.32
CA ARG A 279 -3.01 -12.61 0.79
C ARG A 279 -1.86 -11.60 0.73
N HIS A 280 -1.74 -10.85 -0.36
CA HIS A 280 -0.68 -9.84 -0.53
C HIS A 280 -0.91 -8.59 0.32
N LEU A 281 -2.16 -8.21 0.57
CA LEU A 281 -2.50 -7.11 1.46
C LEU A 281 -2.08 -7.38 2.90
N GLN A 282 -2.14 -8.63 3.37
CA GLN A 282 -1.89 -8.95 4.78
C GLN A 282 -0.49 -8.54 5.26
N SER A 283 0.52 -8.63 4.41
CA SER A 283 1.88 -8.18 4.76
C SER A 283 1.92 -6.68 5.08
N VAL A 284 1.26 -5.86 4.27
CA VAL A 284 1.21 -4.39 4.43
C VAL A 284 0.32 -4.00 5.61
N LEU A 285 -0.82 -4.69 5.82
CA LEU A 285 -1.76 -4.39 6.91
C LEU A 285 -1.19 -4.72 8.29
N HIS A 286 -0.33 -5.74 8.39
CA HIS A 286 0.24 -6.17 9.66
C HIS A 286 1.61 -5.58 9.96
N ARG A 287 2.32 -5.01 8.97
CA ARG A 287 3.58 -4.27 9.15
C ARG A 287 3.42 -2.79 8.85
N PRO A 288 4.10 -1.94 9.62
CA PRO A 288 4.97 -2.20 10.77
C PRO A 288 4.23 -2.66 12.02
N ALA A 289 2.91 -2.43 12.10
CA ALA A 289 2.06 -2.73 13.24
C ALA A 289 0.64 -3.02 12.77
N GLY A 290 0.01 -4.06 13.30
CA GLY A 290 -1.41 -4.35 13.05
C GLY A 290 -2.33 -3.31 13.73
N ARG A 291 -3.64 -3.45 13.55
CA ARG A 291 -4.66 -2.47 13.96
C ARG A 291 -4.51 -1.94 15.39
N ILE A 292 -4.44 -2.81 16.38
CA ILE A 292 -4.38 -2.43 17.81
C ILE A 292 -3.11 -1.61 18.10
N ALA A 293 -1.95 -2.08 17.62
CA ALA A 293 -0.69 -1.39 17.83
C ALA A 293 -0.63 -0.05 17.07
N SER A 294 -1.14 0.01 15.83
CA SER A 294 -1.25 1.26 15.06
C SER A 294 -2.15 2.29 15.75
N THR A 295 -3.28 1.86 16.33
CA THR A 295 -4.15 2.74 17.12
C THR A 295 -3.44 3.24 18.38
N GLY A 296 -2.63 2.41 19.03
CA GLY A 296 -1.81 2.83 20.17
C GLY A 296 -0.73 3.84 19.79
N LEU A 297 -0.07 3.66 18.63
CA LEU A 297 0.87 4.65 18.07
C LEU A 297 0.16 5.98 17.79
N LEU A 298 -1.00 5.94 17.14
CA LEU A 298 -1.81 7.13 16.86
C LEU A 298 -2.18 7.88 18.13
N ALA A 299 -2.68 7.17 19.14
CA ALA A 299 -3.06 7.80 20.41
C ALA A 299 -1.88 8.52 21.09
N ARG A 300 -0.67 7.94 21.05
CA ARG A 300 0.55 8.58 21.56
C ARG A 300 0.94 9.82 20.74
N ALA A 301 0.87 9.73 19.42
CA ALA A 301 1.18 10.86 18.53
C ALA A 301 0.19 12.02 18.73
N VAL A 302 -1.11 11.75 18.83
CA VAL A 302 -2.14 12.77 19.13
C VAL A 302 -1.90 13.42 20.49
N ALA A 303 -1.52 12.65 21.51
CA ALA A 303 -1.22 13.20 22.83
C ALA A 303 0.03 14.11 22.83
N ALA A 304 1.02 13.82 22.00
CA ALA A 304 2.27 14.56 21.91
C ALA A 304 2.20 15.79 20.98
N GLU A 305 1.55 15.65 19.83
CA GLU A 305 1.60 16.63 18.73
C GLU A 305 0.27 17.36 18.52
N GLY A 306 -0.83 16.86 19.09
CA GLY A 306 -2.18 17.26 18.74
C GLY A 306 -2.65 16.63 17.41
N PHE A 307 -3.93 16.80 17.11
CA PHE A 307 -4.54 16.33 15.87
C PHE A 307 -5.69 17.25 15.47
N ASP A 308 -5.50 17.99 14.39
CA ASP A 308 -6.53 18.92 13.91
C ASP A 308 -7.47 18.28 12.86
N GLY A 309 -7.07 17.12 12.31
CA GLY A 309 -7.81 16.44 11.26
C GLY A 309 -7.92 17.29 9.98
N VAL A 310 -8.92 17.00 9.18
CA VAL A 310 -9.23 17.73 7.93
C VAL A 310 -9.78 19.13 8.23
N TYR A 311 -10.39 19.32 9.40
CA TYR A 311 -10.98 20.59 9.85
C TYR A 311 -10.33 21.03 11.16
N PRO A 312 -9.38 21.99 11.12
CA PRO A 312 -8.72 22.50 12.33
C PRO A 312 -9.73 23.07 13.32
N VAL A 313 -9.71 22.62 14.57
CA VAL A 313 -10.63 23.07 15.64
C VAL A 313 -10.49 24.56 15.92
N ALA A 314 -9.32 25.14 15.67
CA ALA A 314 -9.06 26.57 15.84
C ALA A 314 -9.95 27.48 14.97
N ALA A 315 -10.54 26.95 13.89
CA ALA A 315 -11.46 27.69 13.02
C ALA A 315 -12.87 27.88 13.63
N TRP A 316 -13.15 27.27 14.80
CA TRP A 316 -14.46 27.29 15.44
C TRP A 316 -14.49 28.06 16.77
N ARG A 317 -13.41 28.81 17.09
CA ARG A 317 -13.32 29.66 18.29
C ARG A 317 -13.55 31.14 17.99
#